data_f6074af38777ab0472a747a4392023e4
#
_entry.id   f6074af38777ab0472a747a4392023e4
#
_cell.length_a   1.000
_cell.length_b   1.000
_cell.length_c   1.000
_cell.angle_alpha   90.00
_cell.angle_beta   90.00
_cell.angle_gamma   90.00
#
_symmetry.space_group_name_H-M   'P 1'
#
loop_
_entity.id
_entity.type
_entity.pdbx_description
1 polymer ?
#
loop_
_entity_poly.entity_id
_entity_poly.type
_entity_poly.pdbx_seq_one_letter_code
_entity_poly.pdbx_strand_id
1 'polypeptide(L)'
;MCGIVSYYGKKDAVPILIDGLKRLEYRGYDSAGIALIDNGSIQSIKKAGKVSELDKKIDESPLRGSIGIGHTRWATHGEPNDINAHPHQDQSGKIFLIHNGIIENYSTLKEVLTRKGFKFESDTDTEALVNLISDIYYADGLNFEQAVEAALKQVIGTYGIVAFCADEPDKLVAARHGSPLVLGVGEDEYFIASDASPIVEHTRNVIFLDEAEIVTISKNGYSIRSMKDDTIVNRETTEIEFSIEEIEKGEFSHFMLKEIHEQVFTIQDTMRGRIDPEDGTAHLGGIRDQMGRIQDAHRIYITACGTSWHAGLMGKYLIEEYAGIPVHVEHASEFRYRKPIVNPKTVVIGISQSGETADTLAAIKKAKGYGALTVGICNVVGSSVARETDCGIYTHAGPEIGVASTKAFTSQVAVLFLLSLCFGRKSGLPSAVGQKFAQALMSIGSQVETILTNTDAILEVAKSTVKADNFLYLGRGLNYPVALEGALKLKEISYIHAEGYPAAEMKHGPIALIDEKMPVVCLAPHDNTFDKVLSNIQEVKARKGVIITVTDKRTAELEKVSDYLIDVPSTHPKVFPILASVSLQLLAYHLAVLRGCDIDQPRNLAKSVTVE
;
A
#
# COMPACT_ATOMS: atom_id res chain seq x y z
N MET A 1 -8.81 -5.14 0.74
CA MET A 1 -9.23 -4.20 1.80
C MET A 1 -10.51 -3.51 1.42
N CYS A 2 -11.34 -3.14 2.41
CA CYS A 2 -12.59 -2.45 2.16
C CYS A 2 -12.42 -0.93 2.13
N GLY A 3 -13.35 -0.20 1.51
CA GLY A 3 -13.41 1.26 1.51
C GLY A 3 -14.62 1.76 2.30
N ILE A 4 -14.41 2.70 3.20
CA ILE A 4 -15.46 3.42 3.94
C ILE A 4 -15.54 4.85 3.45
N VAL A 5 -16.75 5.33 3.19
CA VAL A 5 -17.06 6.75 3.01
C VAL A 5 -18.37 7.06 3.70
N SER A 6 -18.45 8.19 4.39
CA SER A 6 -19.69 8.71 4.94
C SER A 6 -19.79 10.21 4.75
N TYR A 7 -21.00 10.69 4.76
CA TYR A 7 -21.31 12.12 4.66
C TYR A 7 -22.35 12.51 5.70
N TYR A 8 -22.11 13.63 6.32
CA TYR A 8 -23.04 14.32 7.21
C TYR A 8 -23.07 15.81 6.82
N GLY A 9 -24.21 16.30 6.31
CA GLY A 9 -24.32 17.69 5.89
C GLY A 9 -25.71 18.07 5.43
N LYS A 10 -25.78 19.04 4.50
CA LYS A 10 -27.04 19.56 3.95
C LYS A 10 -27.26 19.20 2.48
N LYS A 11 -26.22 18.69 1.80
CA LYS A 11 -26.29 18.28 0.39
C LYS A 11 -26.88 16.89 0.24
N ASP A 12 -27.28 16.53 -0.97
CA ASP A 12 -27.63 15.14 -1.29
C ASP A 12 -26.41 14.25 -1.09
N ALA A 13 -26.52 13.24 -0.23
CA ALA A 13 -25.41 12.36 0.10
C ALA A 13 -25.11 11.34 -1.00
N VAL A 14 -26.07 11.01 -1.88
CA VAL A 14 -25.91 9.94 -2.88
C VAL A 14 -24.72 10.20 -3.82
N PRO A 15 -24.62 11.35 -4.51
CA PRO A 15 -23.48 11.62 -5.40
C PRO A 15 -22.15 11.57 -4.65
N ILE A 16 -22.11 12.17 -3.44
CA ILE A 16 -20.90 12.23 -2.60
C ILE A 16 -20.41 10.83 -2.24
N LEU A 17 -21.34 9.97 -1.81
CA LEU A 17 -21.02 8.58 -1.45
C LEU A 17 -20.56 7.77 -2.66
N ILE A 18 -21.27 7.86 -3.79
CA ILE A 18 -20.93 7.09 -4.99
C ILE A 18 -19.58 7.52 -5.56
N ASP A 19 -19.29 8.82 -5.66
CA ASP A 19 -18.01 9.30 -6.15
C ASP A 19 -16.88 8.95 -5.17
N GLY A 20 -17.14 9.05 -3.85
CA GLY A 20 -16.20 8.59 -2.84
C GLY A 20 -15.92 7.09 -2.92
N LEU A 21 -16.94 6.25 -3.15
CA LEU A 21 -16.76 4.81 -3.32
C LEU A 21 -16.00 4.47 -4.60
N LYS A 22 -16.25 5.18 -5.73
CA LYS A 22 -15.47 5.02 -6.97
C LYS A 22 -13.98 5.30 -6.72
N ARG A 23 -13.66 6.31 -5.91
CA ARG A 23 -12.28 6.65 -5.52
C ARG A 23 -11.65 5.64 -4.55
N LEU A 24 -12.45 4.83 -3.84
CA LEU A 24 -11.98 3.77 -2.94
C LEU A 24 -12.01 2.37 -3.58
N GLU A 25 -12.47 2.23 -4.82
CA GLU A 25 -12.64 0.93 -5.47
C GLU A 25 -11.33 0.13 -5.58
N TYR A 26 -10.17 0.82 -5.65
CA TYR A 26 -8.85 0.18 -5.59
C TYR A 26 -8.57 -0.57 -4.28
N ARG A 27 -9.34 -0.29 -3.22
CA ARG A 27 -9.25 -0.97 -1.92
C ARG A 27 -10.10 -2.23 -1.86
N GLY A 28 -11.23 -2.28 -2.57
CA GLY A 28 -12.13 -3.43 -2.60
C GLY A 28 -13.23 -3.22 -3.63
N TYR A 29 -13.59 -4.27 -4.35
CA TYR A 29 -14.49 -4.22 -5.50
C TYR A 29 -15.37 -5.46 -5.65
N ASP A 30 -15.47 -6.29 -4.61
CA ASP A 30 -16.27 -7.53 -4.63
C ASP A 30 -17.77 -7.24 -4.48
N SER A 31 -18.10 -6.21 -3.72
CA SER A 31 -19.44 -5.69 -3.57
C SER A 31 -19.40 -4.25 -3.04
N ALA A 32 -20.46 -3.50 -3.27
CA ALA A 32 -20.62 -2.16 -2.76
C ALA A 32 -22.05 -1.91 -2.26
N GLY A 33 -22.23 -0.90 -1.40
CA GLY A 33 -23.56 -0.48 -0.99
C GLY A 33 -23.54 0.81 -0.21
N ILE A 34 -24.70 1.44 -0.14
CA ILE A 34 -24.96 2.67 0.62
C ILE A 34 -26.20 2.54 1.46
N ALA A 35 -26.24 3.25 2.57
CA ALA A 35 -27.45 3.52 3.33
C ALA A 35 -27.53 5.00 3.68
N LEU A 36 -28.73 5.56 3.61
CA LEU A 36 -29.02 6.96 3.91
C LEU A 36 -30.12 7.04 4.95
N ILE A 37 -30.05 8.06 5.78
CA ILE A 37 -31.09 8.40 6.73
C ILE A 37 -31.68 9.78 6.38
N ASP A 38 -33.00 9.82 6.29
CA ASP A 38 -33.79 11.05 6.10
C ASP A 38 -34.96 11.06 7.07
N ASN A 39 -34.97 12.03 7.99
CA ASN A 39 -36.03 12.20 8.99
C ASN A 39 -36.37 10.90 9.75
N GLY A 40 -35.40 10.08 10.10
CA GLY A 40 -35.56 8.81 10.81
C GLY A 40 -36.00 7.63 9.93
N SER A 41 -36.20 7.85 8.62
CA SER A 41 -36.39 6.76 7.64
C SER A 41 -35.06 6.37 7.02
N ILE A 42 -34.76 5.08 7.00
CA ILE A 42 -33.52 4.58 6.42
C ILE A 42 -33.81 3.86 5.11
N GLN A 43 -33.02 4.18 4.09
CA GLN A 43 -33.03 3.53 2.79
C GLN A 43 -31.64 2.96 2.51
N SER A 44 -31.56 1.76 1.94
CA SER A 44 -30.28 1.14 1.59
C SER A 44 -30.35 0.36 0.30
N ILE A 45 -29.27 0.38 -0.46
CA ILE A 45 -29.05 -0.45 -1.65
C ILE A 45 -27.67 -1.08 -1.56
N LYS A 46 -27.59 -2.38 -1.83
CA LYS A 46 -26.36 -3.18 -1.88
C LYS A 46 -26.29 -3.94 -3.17
N LYS A 47 -25.06 -4.12 -3.71
CA LYS A 47 -24.84 -4.86 -4.95
C LYS A 47 -23.51 -5.59 -4.94
N ALA A 48 -23.49 -6.85 -5.35
CA ALA A 48 -22.27 -7.59 -5.68
C ALA A 48 -21.65 -7.02 -6.96
N GLY A 49 -20.31 -6.92 -7.00
CA GLY A 49 -19.56 -6.36 -8.10
C GLY A 49 -19.08 -4.93 -7.85
N LYS A 50 -18.60 -4.27 -8.91
CA LYS A 50 -18.02 -2.93 -8.86
C LYS A 50 -19.07 -1.85 -8.50
N VAL A 51 -18.59 -0.68 -8.07
CA VAL A 51 -19.44 0.49 -7.73
C VAL A 51 -20.34 0.90 -8.90
N SER A 52 -19.91 0.67 -10.14
CA SER A 52 -20.73 0.92 -11.33
C SER A 52 -22.02 0.08 -11.37
N GLU A 53 -22.05 -1.12 -10.79
CA GLU A 53 -23.25 -1.94 -10.71
C GLU A 53 -24.21 -1.41 -9.62
N LEU A 54 -23.66 -0.91 -8.52
CA LEU A 54 -24.43 -0.20 -7.49
C LEU A 54 -25.04 1.09 -8.04
N ASP A 55 -24.28 1.89 -8.80
CA ASP A 55 -24.72 3.14 -9.41
C ASP A 55 -25.91 2.93 -10.35
N LYS A 56 -25.84 1.93 -11.25
CA LYS A 56 -26.98 1.51 -12.09
C LYS A 56 -28.22 1.14 -11.27
N LYS A 57 -28.02 0.45 -10.15
CA LYS A 57 -29.13 0.02 -9.30
C LYS A 57 -29.80 1.20 -8.60
N ILE A 58 -29.03 2.23 -8.24
CA ILE A 58 -29.54 3.49 -7.68
C ILE A 58 -30.33 4.28 -8.73
N ASP A 59 -29.88 4.30 -9.99
CA ASP A 59 -30.64 4.93 -11.09
C ASP A 59 -32.04 4.29 -11.28
N GLU A 60 -32.16 2.97 -11.08
CA GLU A 60 -33.45 2.26 -11.11
C GLU A 60 -34.33 2.53 -9.89
N SER A 61 -33.72 2.82 -8.74
CA SER A 61 -34.40 3.05 -7.46
C SER A 61 -33.76 4.19 -6.69
N PRO A 62 -34.02 5.46 -7.07
CA PRO A 62 -33.34 6.62 -6.50
C PRO A 62 -33.54 6.75 -5.00
N LEU A 63 -32.43 6.93 -4.28
CA LEU A 63 -32.38 7.22 -2.87
C LEU A 63 -32.25 8.72 -2.63
N ARG A 64 -32.62 9.18 -1.43
CA ARG A 64 -32.44 10.57 -1.01
C ARG A 64 -32.10 10.64 0.48
N GLY A 65 -31.22 11.57 0.83
CA GLY A 65 -30.84 11.84 2.21
C GLY A 65 -29.61 12.73 2.26
N SER A 66 -29.43 13.42 3.38
CA SER A 66 -28.31 14.30 3.62
C SER A 66 -27.28 13.74 4.63
N ILE A 67 -27.56 12.56 5.15
CA ILE A 67 -26.67 11.80 6.01
C ILE A 67 -26.62 10.38 5.45
N GLY A 68 -25.41 9.86 5.25
CA GLY A 68 -25.27 8.51 4.69
C GLY A 68 -23.92 7.87 4.93
N ILE A 69 -23.90 6.55 4.75
CA ILE A 69 -22.74 5.69 4.83
C ILE A 69 -22.62 4.84 3.57
N GLY A 70 -21.41 4.62 3.10
CA GLY A 70 -21.12 3.83 1.92
C GLY A 70 -19.89 2.97 2.11
N HIS A 71 -19.86 1.83 1.44
CA HIS A 71 -18.80 0.84 1.60
C HIS A 71 -18.49 0.11 0.29
N THR A 72 -17.21 -0.13 0.01
CA THR A 72 -16.74 -1.13 -0.95
C THR A 72 -16.09 -2.27 -0.20
N ARG A 73 -16.48 -3.51 -0.53
CA ARG A 73 -16.06 -4.70 0.21
C ARG A 73 -14.96 -5.46 -0.54
N TRP A 74 -14.00 -5.92 0.23
CA TRP A 74 -13.09 -7.02 -0.07
C TRP A 74 -13.46 -8.18 0.86
N ALA A 75 -13.95 -9.27 0.32
CA ALA A 75 -14.53 -10.36 1.10
C ALA A 75 -13.46 -11.07 1.96
N THR A 76 -13.66 -11.07 3.27
CA THR A 76 -12.89 -11.86 4.25
C THR A 76 -13.75 -12.98 4.85
N HIS A 77 -15.04 -12.73 5.11
CA HIS A 77 -16.02 -13.66 5.64
C HIS A 77 -17.27 -13.67 4.76
N GLY A 78 -17.66 -14.83 4.27
CA GLY A 78 -18.82 -15.01 3.37
C GLY A 78 -18.55 -14.61 1.92
N GLU A 79 -19.22 -15.26 0.99
CA GLU A 79 -19.07 -15.05 -0.46
C GLU A 79 -19.45 -13.62 -0.89
N PRO A 80 -18.86 -13.10 -1.99
CA PRO A 80 -19.29 -11.83 -2.59
C PRO A 80 -20.70 -11.95 -3.18
N ASN A 81 -21.69 -11.50 -2.44
CA ASN A 81 -23.11 -11.44 -2.87
C ASN A 81 -23.79 -10.23 -2.25
N ASP A 82 -25.05 -9.95 -2.68
CA ASP A 82 -25.79 -8.78 -2.21
C ASP A 82 -26.12 -8.87 -0.70
N ILE A 83 -26.26 -10.07 -0.11
CA ILE A 83 -26.59 -10.26 1.30
C ILE A 83 -25.38 -9.91 2.18
N ASN A 84 -24.20 -10.41 1.80
CA ASN A 84 -22.94 -10.20 2.52
C ASN A 84 -22.31 -8.82 2.25
N ALA A 85 -22.86 -8.02 1.32
CA ALA A 85 -22.43 -6.65 1.08
C ALA A 85 -22.81 -5.72 2.25
N HIS A 86 -21.98 -4.70 2.51
CA HIS A 86 -22.29 -3.63 3.46
C HIS A 86 -23.13 -2.53 2.78
N PRO A 87 -23.88 -1.73 3.56
CA PRO A 87 -24.03 -1.74 5.03
C PRO A 87 -24.85 -2.95 5.54
N HIS A 88 -24.55 -3.37 6.78
CA HIS A 88 -25.37 -4.30 7.54
C HIS A 88 -26.34 -3.56 8.45
N GLN A 89 -27.53 -4.14 8.63
CA GLN A 89 -28.55 -3.62 9.53
C GLN A 89 -28.75 -4.57 10.71
N ASP A 90 -29.21 -4.04 11.83
CA ASP A 90 -29.66 -4.85 12.96
C ASP A 90 -31.00 -5.55 12.65
N GLN A 91 -31.42 -6.49 13.46
CA GLN A 91 -32.68 -7.22 13.27
C GLN A 91 -33.93 -6.31 13.22
N SER A 92 -33.91 -5.14 13.84
CA SER A 92 -35.01 -4.18 13.81
C SER A 92 -35.03 -3.31 12.55
N GLY A 93 -33.96 -3.29 11.76
CA GLY A 93 -33.80 -2.42 10.61
C GLY A 93 -33.62 -0.93 10.96
N LYS A 94 -33.27 -0.62 12.21
CA LYS A 94 -33.10 0.76 12.69
C LYS A 94 -31.66 1.20 12.86
N ILE A 95 -30.71 0.27 13.01
CA ILE A 95 -29.28 0.55 13.13
C ILE A 95 -28.58 0.03 11.89
N PHE A 96 -27.79 0.86 11.24
CA PHE A 96 -26.98 0.51 10.10
C PHE A 96 -25.50 0.74 10.38
N LEU A 97 -24.66 -0.19 9.93
CA LEU A 97 -23.22 -0.22 10.20
C LEU A 97 -22.44 -0.61 8.95
N ILE A 98 -21.33 0.08 8.72
CA ILE A 98 -20.25 -0.34 7.80
C ILE A 98 -18.99 -0.61 8.61
N HIS A 99 -18.18 -1.57 8.15
CA HIS A 99 -17.03 -2.06 8.92
C HIS A 99 -15.88 -2.46 7.99
N ASN A 100 -14.70 -1.97 8.32
CA ASN A 100 -13.40 -2.44 7.85
C ASN A 100 -12.67 -3.11 9.00
N GLY A 101 -12.24 -4.35 8.83
CA GLY A 101 -11.54 -5.09 9.88
C GLY A 101 -12.00 -6.53 9.97
N ILE A 102 -11.68 -7.17 11.08
CA ILE A 102 -12.11 -8.54 11.41
C ILE A 102 -12.46 -8.60 12.90
N ILE A 103 -13.66 -9.06 13.20
CA ILE A 103 -14.11 -9.35 14.57
C ILE A 103 -13.80 -10.81 14.88
N GLU A 104 -12.66 -11.07 15.51
CA GLU A 104 -12.15 -12.43 15.75
C GLU A 104 -13.09 -13.28 16.61
N ASN A 105 -13.77 -12.68 17.58
CA ASN A 105 -14.70 -13.36 18.44
C ASN A 105 -16.15 -13.36 17.95
N TYR A 106 -16.41 -13.04 16.65
CA TYR A 106 -17.77 -12.91 16.11
C TYR A 106 -18.62 -14.17 16.27
N SER A 107 -18.03 -15.35 16.17
CA SER A 107 -18.75 -16.61 16.34
C SER A 107 -19.33 -16.76 17.74
N THR A 108 -18.58 -16.39 18.77
CA THR A 108 -19.05 -16.38 20.17
C THR A 108 -20.16 -15.34 20.37
N LEU A 109 -19.99 -14.13 19.81
CA LEU A 109 -21.00 -13.08 19.88
C LEU A 109 -22.29 -13.52 19.18
N LYS A 110 -22.20 -14.12 17.99
CA LYS A 110 -23.32 -14.66 17.22
C LYS A 110 -24.07 -15.75 18.01
N GLU A 111 -23.35 -16.65 18.68
CA GLU A 111 -23.96 -17.69 19.51
C GLU A 111 -24.75 -17.09 20.69
N VAL A 112 -24.18 -16.11 21.39
CA VAL A 112 -24.84 -15.42 22.53
C VAL A 112 -26.10 -14.70 22.06
N LEU A 113 -26.01 -13.95 20.96
CA LEU A 113 -27.15 -13.21 20.40
C LEU A 113 -28.24 -14.14 19.89
N THR A 114 -27.87 -15.27 19.27
CA THR A 114 -28.85 -16.29 18.83
C THR A 114 -29.64 -16.85 20.02
N ARG A 115 -29.00 -17.09 21.18
CA ARG A 115 -29.70 -17.50 22.41
C ARG A 115 -30.66 -16.44 22.95
N LYS A 116 -30.41 -15.15 22.65
CA LYS A 116 -31.29 -14.02 22.96
C LYS A 116 -32.42 -13.84 21.93
N GLY A 117 -32.44 -14.63 20.84
CA GLY A 117 -33.48 -14.62 19.83
C GLY A 117 -33.13 -13.83 18.57
N PHE A 118 -31.89 -13.33 18.42
CA PHE A 118 -31.45 -12.67 17.19
C PHE A 118 -31.30 -13.69 16.05
N LYS A 119 -31.70 -13.29 14.85
CA LYS A 119 -31.54 -14.05 13.61
C LYS A 119 -30.49 -13.39 12.76
N PHE A 120 -29.76 -14.18 12.00
CA PHE A 120 -28.67 -13.73 11.14
C PHE A 120 -28.97 -14.13 9.70
N GLU A 121 -28.82 -13.21 8.77
CA GLU A 121 -29.05 -13.41 7.33
C GLU A 121 -27.74 -13.58 6.56
N SER A 122 -26.66 -12.92 7.03
CA SER A 122 -25.36 -12.93 6.39
C SER A 122 -24.35 -13.84 7.09
N ASP A 123 -23.25 -14.11 6.38
CA ASP A 123 -22.10 -14.85 6.91
C ASP A 123 -21.05 -13.92 7.52
N THR A 124 -21.34 -12.60 7.59
CA THR A 124 -20.33 -11.61 7.99
C THR A 124 -20.24 -11.46 9.51
N ASP A 125 -19.05 -11.15 9.98
CA ASP A 125 -18.77 -10.75 11.35
C ASP A 125 -19.43 -9.40 11.71
N THR A 126 -19.63 -8.54 10.73
CA THR A 126 -20.25 -7.23 10.88
C THR A 126 -21.70 -7.30 11.31
N GLU A 127 -22.47 -8.29 10.83
CA GLU A 127 -23.85 -8.47 11.27
C GLU A 127 -23.92 -8.86 12.75
N ALA A 128 -22.94 -9.60 13.26
CA ALA A 128 -22.83 -9.88 14.68
C ALA A 128 -22.59 -8.61 15.50
N LEU A 129 -21.75 -7.70 14.98
CA LEU A 129 -21.47 -6.42 15.66
C LEU A 129 -22.68 -5.49 15.68
N VAL A 130 -23.40 -5.32 14.55
CA VAL A 130 -24.56 -4.41 14.53
C VAL A 130 -25.68 -4.94 15.43
N ASN A 131 -25.88 -6.25 15.50
CA ASN A 131 -26.85 -6.85 16.41
C ASN A 131 -26.42 -6.76 17.89
N LEU A 132 -25.12 -6.79 18.18
CA LEU A 132 -24.61 -6.55 19.54
C LEU A 132 -24.85 -5.08 19.96
N ILE A 133 -24.63 -4.14 19.08
CA ILE A 133 -24.95 -2.72 19.34
C ILE A 133 -26.45 -2.55 19.60
N SER A 134 -27.30 -3.19 18.81
CA SER A 134 -28.75 -3.18 18.97
C SER A 134 -29.21 -3.77 20.31
N ASP A 135 -28.66 -4.94 20.70
CA ASP A 135 -28.96 -5.57 21.98
C ASP A 135 -28.65 -4.66 23.16
N ILE A 136 -27.49 -4.00 23.15
CA ILE A 136 -27.08 -3.06 24.21
C ILE A 136 -27.91 -1.77 24.19
N TYR A 137 -28.15 -1.21 23.00
CA TYR A 137 -28.89 0.05 22.85
C TYR A 137 -30.31 -0.05 23.40
N TYR A 138 -31.03 -1.12 23.04
CA TYR A 138 -32.43 -1.28 23.45
C TYR A 138 -32.59 -1.88 24.87
N ALA A 139 -31.58 -2.58 25.40
CA ALA A 139 -31.68 -3.19 26.72
C ALA A 139 -31.25 -2.26 27.86
N ASP A 140 -30.20 -1.46 27.66
CA ASP A 140 -29.53 -0.76 28.76
C ASP A 140 -29.90 0.75 28.88
N GLY A 141 -30.76 1.26 27.99
CA GLY A 141 -31.18 2.67 28.01
C GLY A 141 -30.05 3.68 27.77
N LEU A 142 -28.98 3.24 27.11
CA LEU A 142 -27.84 4.07 26.72
C LEU A 142 -28.19 4.90 25.49
N ASN A 143 -27.51 6.04 25.28
CA ASN A 143 -27.58 6.72 24.00
C ASN A 143 -26.76 5.93 22.95
N PHE A 144 -26.95 6.26 21.66
CA PHE A 144 -26.37 5.47 20.57
C PHE A 144 -24.83 5.41 20.62
N GLU A 145 -24.14 6.53 20.91
CA GLU A 145 -22.68 6.56 21.08
C GLU A 145 -22.21 5.61 22.20
N GLN A 146 -22.88 5.65 23.35
CA GLN A 146 -22.54 4.81 24.49
C GLN A 146 -22.80 3.33 24.20
N ALA A 147 -23.84 3.00 23.47
CA ALA A 147 -24.12 1.61 23.06
C ALA A 147 -23.06 1.08 22.07
N VAL A 148 -22.64 1.90 21.10
CA VAL A 148 -21.54 1.57 20.20
C VAL A 148 -20.26 1.31 20.99
N GLU A 149 -19.90 2.19 21.89
CA GLU A 149 -18.69 2.05 22.71
C GLU A 149 -18.74 0.78 23.60
N ALA A 150 -19.89 0.51 24.23
CA ALA A 150 -20.07 -0.66 25.08
C ALA A 150 -19.99 -1.97 24.28
N ALA A 151 -20.47 -1.97 23.05
CA ALA A 151 -20.33 -3.11 22.14
C ALA A 151 -18.86 -3.31 21.75
N LEU A 152 -18.15 -2.24 21.38
CA LEU A 152 -16.75 -2.31 20.96
C LEU A 152 -15.80 -2.76 22.07
N LYS A 153 -16.12 -2.52 23.34
CA LYS A 153 -15.40 -3.06 24.50
C LYS A 153 -15.49 -4.59 24.63
N GLN A 154 -16.47 -5.23 23.98
CA GLN A 154 -16.66 -6.69 23.96
C GLN A 154 -16.04 -7.35 22.71
N VAL A 155 -15.57 -6.56 21.76
CA VAL A 155 -14.98 -7.01 20.50
C VAL A 155 -13.50 -7.33 20.69
N ILE A 156 -13.07 -8.46 20.13
CA ILE A 156 -11.67 -8.81 19.94
C ILE A 156 -11.39 -8.76 18.44
N GLY A 157 -10.33 -8.06 18.04
CA GLY A 157 -9.96 -7.91 16.63
C GLY A 157 -9.76 -6.45 16.22
N THR A 158 -9.85 -6.18 14.92
CA THR A 158 -9.62 -4.85 14.36
C THR A 158 -10.91 -4.30 13.76
N TYR A 159 -11.10 -2.99 13.89
CA TYR A 159 -12.26 -2.34 13.30
C TYR A 159 -12.00 -0.87 12.92
N GLY A 160 -12.59 -0.47 11.80
CA GLY A 160 -12.94 0.91 11.49
C GLY A 160 -14.41 0.89 11.13
N ILE A 161 -15.26 1.49 11.93
CA ILE A 161 -16.72 1.45 11.76
C ILE A 161 -17.30 2.84 11.58
N VAL A 162 -18.41 2.89 10.84
CA VAL A 162 -19.33 4.03 10.86
C VAL A 162 -20.76 3.50 10.96
N ALA A 163 -21.53 4.11 11.85
CA ALA A 163 -22.91 3.68 12.13
C ALA A 163 -23.83 4.87 12.39
N PHE A 164 -25.13 4.66 12.14
CA PHE A 164 -26.21 5.56 12.53
C PHE A 164 -27.44 4.78 12.98
N CYS A 165 -28.35 5.48 13.68
CA CYS A 165 -29.57 4.90 14.23
C CYS A 165 -30.80 5.75 13.87
N ALA A 166 -31.90 5.13 13.47
CA ALA A 166 -33.17 5.79 13.14
C ALA A 166 -33.78 6.55 14.33
N ASP A 167 -33.56 6.05 15.54
CA ASP A 167 -34.11 6.66 16.75
C ASP A 167 -33.28 7.89 17.20
N GLU A 168 -32.05 8.08 16.68
CA GLU A 168 -31.21 9.26 16.86
C GLU A 168 -30.70 9.76 15.48
N PRO A 169 -31.60 10.22 14.59
CA PRO A 169 -31.33 10.44 13.16
C PRO A 169 -30.30 11.54 12.86
N ASP A 170 -30.06 12.44 13.83
CA ASP A 170 -29.09 13.56 13.71
C ASP A 170 -27.67 13.16 14.13
N LYS A 171 -27.40 11.86 14.32
CA LYS A 171 -26.09 11.40 14.77
C LYS A 171 -25.46 10.39 13.83
N LEU A 172 -24.17 10.56 13.62
CA LEU A 172 -23.30 9.58 12.97
C LEU A 172 -22.14 9.28 13.92
N VAL A 173 -21.92 8.00 14.19
CA VAL A 173 -20.87 7.53 15.11
C VAL A 173 -19.85 6.72 14.33
N ALA A 174 -18.57 7.04 14.53
CA ALA A 174 -17.45 6.29 13.96
C ALA A 174 -16.44 5.94 15.03
N ALA A 175 -15.81 4.77 14.92
CA ALA A 175 -14.77 4.35 15.85
C ALA A 175 -13.68 3.55 15.15
N ARG A 176 -12.46 3.63 15.70
CA ARG A 176 -11.29 2.99 15.11
C ARG A 176 -10.52 2.15 16.13
N HIS A 177 -10.12 0.95 15.68
CA HIS A 177 -9.05 0.14 16.27
C HIS A 177 -8.41 -0.75 15.17
N GLY A 178 -7.15 -0.52 14.84
CA GLY A 178 -6.43 -1.26 13.78
C GLY A 178 -6.68 -0.75 12.37
N SER A 179 -7.95 -0.62 11.93
CA SER A 179 -8.28 -0.12 10.59
C SER A 179 -8.34 1.40 10.53
N PRO A 180 -7.74 2.07 9.52
CA PRO A 180 -7.67 3.52 9.47
C PRO A 180 -9.01 4.20 9.22
N LEU A 181 -9.23 5.34 9.86
CA LEU A 181 -10.32 6.28 9.59
C LEU A 181 -9.81 7.72 9.66
N VAL A 182 -10.37 8.55 8.78
CA VAL A 182 -10.07 9.98 8.64
C VAL A 182 -11.38 10.76 8.74
N LEU A 183 -11.42 11.78 9.59
CA LEU A 183 -12.51 12.76 9.67
C LEU A 183 -12.16 13.96 8.79
N GLY A 184 -12.96 14.24 7.76
CA GLY A 184 -12.92 15.47 6.98
C GLY A 184 -13.81 16.54 7.61
N VAL A 185 -13.27 17.75 7.73
CA VAL A 185 -13.97 18.90 8.33
C VAL A 185 -14.18 19.96 7.26
N GLY A 186 -15.42 20.07 6.76
CA GLY A 186 -15.85 21.07 5.81
C GLY A 186 -16.63 22.21 6.47
N GLU A 187 -17.19 23.10 5.65
CA GLU A 187 -18.06 24.20 6.11
C GLU A 187 -19.49 23.67 6.31
N ASP A 188 -19.90 23.46 7.56
CA ASP A 188 -21.16 22.82 7.96
C ASP A 188 -21.36 21.39 7.41
N GLU A 189 -20.31 20.71 7.04
CA GLU A 189 -20.37 19.34 6.55
C GLU A 189 -19.16 18.51 7.04
N TYR A 190 -19.37 17.22 7.26
CA TYR A 190 -18.38 16.30 7.79
C TYR A 190 -18.34 14.99 6.99
N PHE A 191 -17.17 14.42 6.91
CA PHE A 191 -16.90 13.19 6.18
C PHE A 191 -16.15 12.20 7.09
N ILE A 192 -16.46 10.92 7.01
CA ILE A 192 -15.59 9.87 7.56
C ILE A 192 -15.22 8.96 6.40
N ALA A 193 -13.92 8.72 6.22
CA ALA A 193 -13.44 7.82 5.18
C ALA A 193 -12.25 6.97 5.66
N SER A 194 -12.00 5.86 4.98
CA SER A 194 -10.86 4.99 5.25
C SER A 194 -9.52 5.54 4.75
N ASP A 195 -9.55 6.54 3.87
CA ASP A 195 -8.42 7.41 3.52
C ASP A 195 -8.91 8.78 3.02
N ALA A 196 -7.98 9.66 2.68
CA ALA A 196 -8.32 11.04 2.34
C ALA A 196 -8.80 11.25 0.89
N SER A 197 -8.65 10.27 -0.01
CA SER A 197 -8.97 10.44 -1.43
C SER A 197 -10.44 10.74 -1.73
N PRO A 198 -11.45 10.18 -1.01
CA PRO A 198 -12.85 10.58 -1.17
C PRO A 198 -13.17 11.98 -0.67
N ILE A 199 -12.34 12.53 0.22
CA ILE A 199 -12.64 13.76 0.97
C ILE A 199 -12.07 14.99 0.27
N VAL A 200 -10.95 14.88 -0.43
CA VAL A 200 -10.14 16.01 -0.95
C VAL A 200 -10.91 16.97 -1.85
N GLU A 201 -11.95 16.50 -2.54
CA GLU A 201 -12.81 17.33 -3.39
C GLU A 201 -13.72 18.27 -2.59
N HIS A 202 -14.04 17.89 -1.37
CA HIS A 202 -14.99 18.59 -0.50
C HIS A 202 -14.28 19.44 0.54
N THR A 203 -13.21 18.91 1.14
CA THR A 203 -12.36 19.65 2.10
C THR A 203 -10.95 19.08 2.10
N ARG A 204 -9.98 19.96 2.32
CA ARG A 204 -8.57 19.59 2.54
C ARG A 204 -8.21 19.44 4.01
N ASN A 205 -9.11 19.85 4.92
CA ASN A 205 -8.90 19.79 6.36
C ASN A 205 -9.34 18.45 6.92
N VAL A 206 -8.39 17.66 7.42
CA VAL A 206 -8.66 16.32 7.93
C VAL A 206 -8.06 16.09 9.31
N ILE A 207 -8.65 15.16 10.05
CA ILE A 207 -8.12 14.63 11.31
C ILE A 207 -7.98 13.11 11.16
N PHE A 208 -6.75 12.60 11.25
CA PHE A 208 -6.50 11.17 11.31
C PHE A 208 -6.82 10.66 12.71
N LEU A 209 -7.75 9.71 12.82
CA LEU A 209 -8.10 9.13 14.11
C LEU A 209 -6.96 8.22 14.63
N ASP A 210 -6.76 8.19 15.94
CA ASP A 210 -5.84 7.27 16.61
C ASP A 210 -6.56 6.00 17.09
N GLU A 211 -5.76 5.08 17.63
CA GLU A 211 -6.25 3.81 18.18
C GLU A 211 -7.20 4.03 19.35
N ALA A 212 -8.34 3.33 19.31
CA ALA A 212 -9.39 3.40 20.32
C ALA A 212 -10.00 4.81 20.47
N GLU A 213 -10.18 5.52 19.36
CA GLU A 213 -10.96 6.76 19.33
C GLU A 213 -12.34 6.52 18.74
N ILE A 214 -13.32 7.21 19.32
CA ILE A 214 -14.70 7.30 18.86
C ILE A 214 -15.03 8.74 18.49
N VAL A 215 -15.68 8.91 17.35
CA VAL A 215 -16.14 10.22 16.85
C VAL A 215 -17.66 10.21 16.79
N THR A 216 -18.27 11.23 17.33
CA THR A 216 -19.69 11.50 17.16
C THR A 216 -19.87 12.80 16.38
N ILE A 217 -20.54 12.72 15.23
CA ILE A 217 -20.94 13.89 14.42
C ILE A 217 -22.42 14.14 14.66
N SER A 218 -22.78 15.40 14.86
CA SER A 218 -24.16 15.86 15.07
C SER A 218 -24.36 17.25 14.51
N LYS A 219 -25.57 17.80 14.59
CA LYS A 219 -25.86 19.20 14.22
C LYS A 219 -25.05 20.25 15.00
N ASN A 220 -24.46 19.87 16.12
CA ASN A 220 -23.62 20.75 16.93
C ASN A 220 -22.13 20.67 16.57
N GLY A 221 -21.78 19.93 15.53
CA GLY A 221 -20.40 19.67 15.13
C GLY A 221 -19.96 18.23 15.40
N TYR A 222 -18.67 18.05 15.59
CA TYR A 222 -18.08 16.75 15.93
C TYR A 222 -17.43 16.77 17.32
N SER A 223 -17.33 15.60 17.93
CA SER A 223 -16.53 15.35 19.12
C SER A 223 -15.71 14.08 18.94
N ILE A 224 -14.46 14.10 19.38
CA ILE A 224 -13.57 12.94 19.41
C ILE A 224 -13.30 12.59 20.87
N ARG A 225 -13.40 11.32 21.21
CA ARG A 225 -13.16 10.81 22.57
C ARG A 225 -12.30 9.55 22.52
N SER A 226 -11.37 9.44 23.44
CA SER A 226 -10.59 8.23 23.67
C SER A 226 -11.39 7.22 24.47
N MET A 227 -11.59 6.02 23.94
CA MET A 227 -12.26 4.91 24.64
C MET A 227 -11.38 4.25 25.71
N LYS A 228 -10.08 4.60 25.79
CA LYS A 228 -9.14 4.04 26.78
C LYS A 228 -9.30 4.68 28.15
N ASP A 229 -9.45 5.99 28.18
CA ASP A 229 -9.44 6.80 29.39
C ASP A 229 -10.65 7.74 29.49
N ASP A 230 -11.59 7.62 28.56
CA ASP A 230 -12.84 8.40 28.50
C ASP A 230 -12.63 9.93 28.43
N THR A 231 -11.54 10.36 27.78
CA THR A 231 -11.18 11.77 27.66
C THR A 231 -11.58 12.34 26.31
N ILE A 232 -11.99 13.63 26.29
CA ILE A 232 -12.21 14.38 25.06
C ILE A 232 -10.85 14.69 24.42
N VAL A 233 -10.71 14.37 23.14
CA VAL A 233 -9.51 14.62 22.36
C VAL A 233 -9.72 15.84 21.47
N ASN A 234 -8.91 16.89 21.70
CA ASN A 234 -8.88 18.05 20.83
C ASN A 234 -7.68 17.95 19.90
N ARG A 235 -7.93 18.01 18.60
CA ARG A 235 -6.89 17.99 17.56
C ARG A 235 -7.08 19.12 16.57
N GLU A 236 -5.96 19.65 16.12
CA GLU A 236 -5.92 20.53 14.96
C GLU A 236 -6.08 19.69 13.68
N THR A 237 -6.70 20.28 12.67
CA THR A 237 -6.81 19.68 11.35
C THR A 237 -5.45 19.69 10.65
N THR A 238 -5.18 18.63 9.87
CA THR A 238 -4.05 18.56 8.96
C THR A 238 -4.56 18.84 7.54
N GLU A 239 -3.85 19.67 6.78
CA GLU A 239 -4.19 19.92 5.39
C GLU A 239 -3.68 18.79 4.48
N ILE A 240 -4.54 18.31 3.58
CA ILE A 240 -4.17 17.32 2.54
C ILE A 240 -3.30 18.03 1.50
N GLU A 241 -2.09 17.53 1.27
CA GLU A 241 -1.10 18.13 0.36
C GLU A 241 -1.34 17.83 -1.12
N PHE A 242 -1.94 16.68 -1.47
CA PHE A 242 -2.15 16.28 -2.87
C PHE A 242 -3.42 16.90 -3.49
N SER A 243 -3.41 17.04 -4.81
CA SER A 243 -4.51 17.61 -5.59
C SER A 243 -5.43 16.52 -6.19
N ILE A 244 -6.58 16.95 -6.75
CA ILE A 244 -7.51 16.04 -7.42
C ILE A 244 -6.87 15.45 -8.67
N GLU A 245 -6.12 16.25 -9.42
CA GLU A 245 -5.44 15.82 -10.65
C GLU A 245 -4.44 14.68 -10.39
N GLU A 246 -3.86 14.65 -9.20
CA GLU A 246 -2.93 13.57 -8.81
C GLU A 246 -3.64 12.23 -8.62
N ILE A 247 -4.92 12.23 -8.23
CA ILE A 247 -5.73 11.02 -8.04
C ILE A 247 -6.60 10.64 -9.25
N GLU A 248 -6.47 11.35 -10.38
CA GLU A 248 -7.14 11.05 -11.63
C GLU A 248 -6.17 10.46 -12.65
N LYS A 249 -6.68 9.68 -13.62
CA LYS A 249 -5.83 9.08 -14.68
C LYS A 249 -5.29 10.10 -15.67
N GLY A 250 -5.98 11.23 -15.84
CA GLY A 250 -5.65 12.18 -16.88
C GLY A 250 -5.74 11.55 -18.27
N GLU A 251 -4.73 11.77 -19.10
CA GLU A 251 -4.65 11.24 -20.47
C GLU A 251 -4.21 9.76 -20.56
N PHE A 252 -3.83 9.15 -19.46
CA PHE A 252 -3.34 7.77 -19.44
C PHE A 252 -4.50 6.75 -19.44
N SER A 253 -4.29 5.64 -20.13
CA SER A 253 -5.27 4.55 -20.19
C SER A 253 -5.48 3.87 -18.83
N HIS A 254 -4.42 3.81 -17.99
CA HIS A 254 -4.40 3.13 -16.71
C HIS A 254 -3.62 3.95 -15.68
N PHE A 255 -3.99 3.83 -14.39
CA PHE A 255 -3.24 4.42 -13.28
C PHE A 255 -1.80 3.91 -13.25
N MET A 256 -1.58 2.61 -13.41
CA MET A 256 -0.24 2.05 -13.43
C MET A 256 0.66 2.70 -14.49
N LEU A 257 0.14 2.97 -15.69
CA LEU A 257 0.93 3.65 -16.73
C LEU A 257 1.26 5.09 -16.34
N LYS A 258 0.28 5.85 -15.81
CA LYS A 258 0.50 7.19 -15.25
C LYS A 258 1.60 7.16 -14.21
N GLU A 259 1.49 6.26 -13.25
CA GLU A 259 2.43 6.13 -12.13
C GLU A 259 3.84 5.70 -12.57
N ILE A 260 3.96 4.89 -13.64
CA ILE A 260 5.26 4.59 -14.27
C ILE A 260 5.87 5.88 -14.86
N HIS A 261 5.07 6.72 -15.54
CA HIS A 261 5.54 7.98 -16.09
C HIS A 261 5.87 9.03 -15.01
N GLU A 262 5.15 9.06 -13.93
CA GLU A 262 5.39 9.98 -12.80
C GLU A 262 6.75 9.75 -12.12
N GLN A 263 7.39 8.60 -12.32
CA GLN A 263 8.70 8.30 -11.73
C GLN A 263 9.81 9.28 -12.15
N VAL A 264 9.66 9.97 -13.29
CA VAL A 264 10.53 11.07 -13.70
C VAL A 264 10.63 12.14 -12.61
N PHE A 265 9.50 12.46 -11.98
CA PHE A 265 9.38 13.51 -10.98
C PHE A 265 9.41 12.97 -9.55
N THR A 266 8.72 11.88 -9.26
CA THR A 266 8.56 11.37 -7.88
C THR A 266 9.88 10.92 -7.25
N ILE A 267 10.82 10.39 -8.05
CA ILE A 267 12.16 10.06 -7.58
C ILE A 267 12.93 11.35 -7.23
N GLN A 268 12.80 12.39 -8.04
CA GLN A 268 13.43 13.68 -7.79
C GLN A 268 12.81 14.36 -6.56
N ASP A 269 11.50 14.33 -6.41
CA ASP A 269 10.78 14.90 -5.26
C ASP A 269 11.17 14.21 -3.96
N THR A 270 11.33 12.89 -3.99
CA THR A 270 11.88 12.12 -2.85
C THR A 270 13.26 12.61 -2.42
N MET A 271 14.09 13.07 -3.34
CA MET A 271 15.45 13.51 -3.06
C MET A 271 15.60 15.03 -2.91
N ARG A 272 14.58 15.81 -3.27
CA ARG A 272 14.61 17.29 -3.29
C ARG A 272 15.00 17.86 -1.92
N GLY A 273 16.06 18.69 -1.90
CA GLY A 273 16.57 19.32 -0.69
C GLY A 273 17.23 18.37 0.32
N ARG A 274 17.40 17.09 -0.04
CA ARG A 274 17.94 16.07 0.85
C ARG A 274 19.34 15.59 0.44
N ILE A 275 19.74 15.81 -0.81
CA ILE A 275 21.03 15.39 -1.34
C ILE A 275 21.99 16.57 -1.40
N ASP A 276 23.23 16.35 -0.96
CA ASP A 276 24.32 17.29 -1.05
C ASP A 276 25.42 16.71 -1.96
N PRO A 277 25.46 17.14 -3.24
CA PRO A 277 26.41 16.60 -4.21
C PRO A 277 27.85 17.14 -3.99
N GLU A 278 28.01 18.27 -3.29
CA GLU A 278 29.35 18.85 -3.02
C GLU A 278 30.06 18.07 -1.92
N ASP A 279 29.36 17.77 -0.83
CA ASP A 279 29.90 16.94 0.26
C ASP A 279 29.72 15.44 0.03
N GLY A 280 28.93 15.04 -0.96
CA GLY A 280 28.62 13.63 -1.24
C GLY A 280 27.87 12.96 -0.10
N THR A 281 26.90 13.66 0.49
CA THR A 281 26.10 13.18 1.61
C THR A 281 24.60 13.42 1.39
N ALA A 282 23.77 12.94 2.32
CA ALA A 282 22.35 13.24 2.36
C ALA A 282 21.94 13.77 3.73
N HIS A 283 20.97 14.70 3.74
CA HIS A 283 20.40 15.31 4.94
C HIS A 283 18.95 14.87 5.12
N LEU A 284 18.69 14.10 6.16
CA LEU A 284 17.38 13.52 6.45
C LEU A 284 16.84 14.07 7.77
N GLY A 285 16.05 15.14 7.68
CA GLY A 285 15.54 15.88 8.85
C GLY A 285 14.77 15.00 9.83
N GLY A 286 13.92 14.12 9.33
CA GLY A 286 13.06 13.27 10.16
C GLY A 286 13.79 12.23 11.04
N ILE A 287 15.10 11.98 10.82
CA ILE A 287 15.91 11.07 11.66
C ILE A 287 17.07 11.76 12.36
N ARG A 288 17.18 13.10 12.20
CA ARG A 288 18.34 13.88 12.69
C ARG A 288 18.60 13.68 14.18
N ASP A 289 17.55 13.78 14.99
CA ASP A 289 17.67 13.72 16.44
C ASP A 289 18.01 12.31 16.97
N GLN A 290 17.80 11.29 16.13
CA GLN A 290 18.10 9.89 16.47
C GLN A 290 19.43 9.40 15.85
N MET A 291 20.15 10.27 15.16
CA MET A 291 21.37 9.88 14.41
C MET A 291 22.44 9.25 15.33
N GLY A 292 22.57 9.72 16.57
CA GLY A 292 23.49 9.11 17.55
C GLY A 292 23.15 7.65 17.84
N ARG A 293 21.87 7.33 18.06
CA ARG A 293 21.42 5.95 18.29
C ARG A 293 21.61 5.07 17.05
N ILE A 294 21.44 5.65 15.85
CA ILE A 294 21.63 4.94 14.59
C ILE A 294 23.11 4.57 14.41
N GLN A 295 24.03 5.50 14.70
CA GLN A 295 25.47 5.25 14.61
C GLN A 295 25.98 4.22 15.64
N ASP A 296 25.39 4.20 16.83
CA ASP A 296 25.71 3.24 17.90
C ASP A 296 25.05 1.88 17.69
N ALA A 297 24.24 1.72 16.65
CA ALA A 297 23.53 0.47 16.40
C ALA A 297 24.47 -0.65 16.00
N HIS A 298 24.30 -1.81 16.62
CA HIS A 298 25.06 -3.01 16.27
C HIS A 298 24.52 -3.71 15.01
N ARG A 299 23.26 -3.46 14.66
CA ARG A 299 22.59 -4.02 13.49
C ARG A 299 21.34 -3.24 13.15
N ILE A 300 20.92 -3.36 11.90
CA ILE A 300 19.66 -2.84 11.41
C ILE A 300 18.79 -4.04 10.97
N TYR A 301 17.51 -4.04 11.36
CA TYR A 301 16.50 -4.84 10.71
C TYR A 301 15.68 -3.96 9.77
N ILE A 302 15.40 -4.45 8.57
CA ILE A 302 14.39 -3.86 7.67
C ILE A 302 13.25 -4.85 7.60
N THR A 303 12.03 -4.41 7.90
CA THR A 303 10.84 -5.26 7.89
C THR A 303 9.75 -4.64 7.02
N ALA A 304 9.20 -5.42 6.11
CA ALA A 304 8.21 -4.96 5.14
C ALA A 304 7.48 -6.14 4.49
N CYS A 305 6.49 -5.84 3.64
CA CYS A 305 5.75 -6.81 2.84
C CYS A 305 5.93 -6.52 1.33
N GLY A 306 5.90 -7.58 0.49
CA GLY A 306 5.86 -7.48 -0.97
C GLY A 306 6.94 -6.59 -1.57
N THR A 307 6.53 -5.68 -2.43
CA THR A 307 7.39 -4.69 -3.12
C THR A 307 8.29 -3.90 -2.16
N SER A 308 7.77 -3.48 -0.99
CA SER A 308 8.56 -2.78 0.03
C SER A 308 9.65 -3.67 0.65
N TRP A 309 9.42 -4.99 0.74
CA TRP A 309 10.46 -5.93 1.17
C TRP A 309 11.58 -6.04 0.13
N HIS A 310 11.25 -6.03 -1.18
CA HIS A 310 12.26 -5.99 -2.25
C HIS A 310 13.09 -4.70 -2.18
N ALA A 311 12.48 -3.55 -1.91
CA ALA A 311 13.21 -2.31 -1.66
C ALA A 311 14.15 -2.45 -0.45
N GLY A 312 13.68 -3.07 0.64
CA GLY A 312 14.49 -3.36 1.82
C GLY A 312 15.73 -4.20 1.52
N LEU A 313 15.62 -5.19 0.63
CA LEU A 313 16.78 -6.00 0.19
C LEU A 313 17.82 -5.14 -0.52
N MET A 314 17.43 -4.14 -1.32
CA MET A 314 18.37 -3.18 -1.92
C MET A 314 19.04 -2.33 -0.85
N GLY A 315 18.25 -1.85 0.13
CA GLY A 315 18.78 -1.10 1.27
C GLY A 315 19.83 -1.88 2.06
N LYS A 316 19.65 -3.19 2.21
CA LYS A 316 20.65 -4.06 2.85
C LYS A 316 22.02 -3.94 2.16
N TYR A 317 22.08 -4.22 0.85
CA TYR A 317 23.34 -4.16 0.10
C TYR A 317 24.03 -2.80 0.23
N LEU A 318 23.28 -1.73 0.15
CA LEU A 318 23.80 -0.36 0.17
C LEU A 318 24.29 0.07 1.56
N ILE A 319 23.52 -0.21 2.61
CA ILE A 319 23.88 0.17 3.98
C ILE A 319 25.07 -0.67 4.46
N GLU A 320 25.09 -1.98 4.19
CA GLU A 320 26.22 -2.84 4.54
C GLU A 320 27.51 -2.39 3.84
N GLU A 321 27.44 -2.06 2.54
CA GLU A 321 28.62 -1.63 1.77
C GLU A 321 29.14 -0.25 2.18
N TYR A 322 28.24 0.73 2.40
CA TYR A 322 28.64 2.11 2.64
C TYR A 322 28.82 2.45 4.11
N ALA A 323 28.01 1.89 4.98
CA ALA A 323 28.05 2.20 6.41
C ALA A 323 28.72 1.12 7.27
N GLY A 324 28.92 -0.10 6.75
CA GLY A 324 29.51 -1.22 7.49
C GLY A 324 28.63 -1.74 8.63
N ILE A 325 27.34 -1.43 8.64
CA ILE A 325 26.39 -1.88 9.65
C ILE A 325 25.67 -3.13 9.13
N PRO A 326 25.68 -4.27 9.84
CA PRO A 326 24.98 -5.47 9.42
C PRO A 326 23.45 -5.23 9.30
N VAL A 327 22.86 -5.66 8.18
CA VAL A 327 21.43 -5.48 7.90
C VAL A 327 20.74 -6.82 7.68
N HIS A 328 19.67 -7.07 8.41
CA HIS A 328 18.77 -8.19 8.21
C HIS A 328 17.45 -7.70 7.61
N VAL A 329 17.00 -8.34 6.53
CA VAL A 329 15.72 -8.00 5.88
C VAL A 329 14.77 -9.16 6.06
N GLU A 330 13.61 -8.91 6.66
CA GLU A 330 12.62 -9.93 6.97
C GLU A 330 11.22 -9.52 6.50
N HIS A 331 10.44 -10.53 6.09
CA HIS A 331 9.02 -10.31 5.91
C HIS A 331 8.37 -9.91 7.23
N ALA A 332 7.55 -8.88 7.20
CA ALA A 332 6.92 -8.35 8.41
C ALA A 332 5.98 -9.39 9.06
N SER A 333 5.30 -10.22 8.26
CA SER A 333 4.50 -11.35 8.71
C SER A 333 5.30 -12.35 9.54
N GLU A 334 6.55 -12.64 9.15
CA GLU A 334 7.41 -13.56 9.90
C GLU A 334 8.02 -12.90 11.14
N PHE A 335 8.46 -11.64 11.01
CA PHE A 335 9.05 -10.88 12.12
C PHE A 335 8.07 -10.74 13.28
N ARG A 336 6.78 -10.54 13.02
CA ARG A 336 5.77 -10.32 14.06
C ARG A 336 5.53 -11.56 14.94
N TYR A 337 5.69 -12.79 14.44
CA TYR A 337 5.39 -14.01 15.19
C TYR A 337 6.60 -14.66 15.85
N ARG A 338 7.79 -14.57 15.26
CA ARG A 338 8.98 -15.12 15.88
C ARG A 338 9.48 -14.25 17.05
N LYS A 339 10.38 -14.76 17.89
CA LYS A 339 11.14 -13.96 18.86
C LYS A 339 12.37 -13.36 18.17
N PRO A 340 12.36 -12.07 17.75
CA PRO A 340 13.51 -11.47 17.09
C PRO A 340 14.63 -11.19 18.10
N ILE A 341 15.88 -11.20 17.62
CA ILE A 341 17.05 -10.79 18.42
C ILE A 341 17.19 -9.28 18.33
N VAL A 342 16.37 -8.57 19.08
CA VAL A 342 16.24 -7.12 19.09
C VAL A 342 16.50 -6.59 20.51
N ASN A 343 17.20 -5.47 20.62
CA ASN A 343 17.53 -4.82 21.87
C ASN A 343 17.72 -3.30 21.64
N PRO A 344 17.99 -2.47 22.68
CA PRO A 344 18.16 -1.01 22.54
C PRO A 344 19.28 -0.55 21.60
N LYS A 345 20.22 -1.43 21.21
CA LYS A 345 21.25 -1.17 20.18
C LYS A 345 20.87 -1.72 18.80
N THR A 346 19.60 -1.96 18.57
CA THR A 346 19.06 -2.37 17.27
C THR A 346 18.23 -1.23 16.68
N VAL A 347 18.38 -0.97 15.40
CA VAL A 347 17.45 -0.13 14.62
C VAL A 347 16.53 -1.03 13.83
N VAL A 348 15.23 -0.76 13.85
CA VAL A 348 14.25 -1.47 13.03
C VAL A 348 13.57 -0.49 12.09
N ILE A 349 13.77 -0.68 10.79
CA ILE A 349 13.19 0.16 9.74
C ILE A 349 11.97 -0.56 9.18
N GLY A 350 10.79 0.04 9.33
CA GLY A 350 9.56 -0.43 8.71
C GLY A 350 9.29 0.34 7.41
N ILE A 351 9.08 -0.39 6.30
CA ILE A 351 8.79 0.23 5.00
C ILE A 351 7.35 -0.11 4.59
N SER A 352 6.55 0.91 4.31
CA SER A 352 5.16 0.73 3.84
C SER A 352 4.74 1.94 3.00
N GLN A 353 4.21 1.69 1.79
CA GLN A 353 3.67 2.75 0.94
C GLN A 353 2.49 3.45 1.63
N SER A 354 1.47 2.69 2.04
CA SER A 354 0.28 3.24 2.70
C SER A 354 0.54 3.65 4.15
N GLY A 355 1.57 3.06 4.80
CA GLY A 355 1.79 3.18 6.23
C GLY A 355 0.70 2.51 7.09
N GLU A 356 -0.17 1.68 6.49
CA GLU A 356 -1.29 1.01 7.15
C GLU A 356 -1.20 -0.52 7.04
N THR A 357 -0.08 -1.06 6.54
CA THR A 357 0.11 -2.52 6.41
C THR A 357 0.16 -3.17 7.79
N ALA A 358 -0.80 -4.05 8.08
CA ALA A 358 -1.01 -4.64 9.42
C ALA A 358 0.25 -5.33 9.96
N ASP A 359 0.88 -6.19 9.15
CA ASP A 359 2.08 -6.91 9.56
C ASP A 359 3.26 -5.98 9.84
N THR A 360 3.46 -4.97 9.00
CA THR A 360 4.55 -3.99 9.19
C THR A 360 4.34 -3.20 10.48
N LEU A 361 3.11 -2.76 10.74
CA LEU A 361 2.75 -2.04 11.96
C LEU A 361 2.96 -2.93 13.21
N ALA A 362 2.53 -4.19 13.17
CA ALA A 362 2.70 -5.13 14.26
C ALA A 362 4.19 -5.44 14.52
N ALA A 363 5.00 -5.59 13.47
CA ALA A 363 6.44 -5.79 13.57
C ALA A 363 7.13 -4.59 14.24
N ILE A 364 6.75 -3.36 13.89
CA ILE A 364 7.25 -2.11 14.49
C ILE A 364 6.89 -2.04 15.97
N LYS A 365 5.60 -2.24 16.32
CA LYS A 365 5.13 -2.25 17.72
C LYS A 365 5.89 -3.27 18.56
N LYS A 366 6.10 -4.47 18.01
CA LYS A 366 6.88 -5.51 18.64
C LYS A 366 8.33 -5.10 18.88
N ALA A 367 9.00 -4.56 17.88
CA ALA A 367 10.39 -4.09 17.98
C ALA A 367 10.55 -2.98 19.04
N LYS A 368 9.62 -2.03 19.06
CA LYS A 368 9.55 -0.94 20.04
C LYS A 368 9.40 -1.48 21.47
N GLY A 369 8.57 -2.54 21.67
CA GLY A 369 8.42 -3.22 22.94
C GLY A 369 9.71 -3.88 23.46
N TYR A 370 10.68 -4.20 22.60
CA TYR A 370 12.03 -4.67 22.97
C TYR A 370 13.05 -3.53 23.14
N GLY A 371 12.63 -2.25 23.02
CA GLY A 371 13.47 -1.07 23.18
C GLY A 371 14.30 -0.69 21.96
N ALA A 372 14.07 -1.31 20.79
CA ALA A 372 14.72 -0.91 19.55
C ALA A 372 14.34 0.52 19.17
N LEU A 373 15.25 1.21 18.44
CA LEU A 373 14.88 2.42 17.72
C LEU A 373 14.09 2.05 16.48
N THR A 374 12.89 2.56 16.35
CA THR A 374 12.02 2.32 15.20
C THR A 374 12.02 3.49 14.22
N VAL A 375 12.18 3.19 12.93
CA VAL A 375 12.23 4.17 11.84
C VAL A 375 11.17 3.82 10.80
N GLY A 376 10.31 4.76 10.44
CA GLY A 376 9.30 4.57 9.39
C GLY A 376 9.76 5.12 8.04
N ILE A 377 9.60 4.35 6.95
CA ILE A 377 9.65 4.86 5.58
C ILE A 377 8.26 4.72 5.00
N CYS A 378 7.55 5.84 4.86
CA CYS A 378 6.14 5.86 4.43
C CYS A 378 5.92 6.88 3.32
N ASN A 379 4.88 6.68 2.52
CA ASN A 379 4.46 7.70 1.55
C ASN A 379 3.34 8.58 2.12
N VAL A 380 2.42 8.00 2.89
CA VAL A 380 1.27 8.73 3.42
C VAL A 380 1.62 9.43 4.74
N VAL A 381 1.53 10.75 4.73
CA VAL A 381 1.74 11.60 5.92
C VAL A 381 0.66 11.29 6.96
N GLY A 382 1.06 11.18 8.24
CA GLY A 382 0.12 10.91 9.33
C GLY A 382 -0.39 9.45 9.40
N SER A 383 0.13 8.53 8.58
CA SER A 383 -0.23 7.12 8.62
C SER A 383 0.15 6.43 9.94
N SER A 384 -0.44 5.26 10.20
CA SER A 384 -0.22 4.52 11.45
C SER A 384 1.24 4.16 11.69
N VAL A 385 1.97 3.71 10.66
CA VAL A 385 3.42 3.43 10.77
C VAL A 385 4.20 4.70 11.09
N ALA A 386 3.85 5.84 10.46
CA ALA A 386 4.53 7.11 10.70
C ALA A 386 4.34 7.61 12.14
N ARG A 387 3.13 7.42 12.71
CA ARG A 387 2.83 7.82 14.10
C ARG A 387 3.42 6.86 15.14
N GLU A 388 3.52 5.57 14.82
CA GLU A 388 4.00 4.55 15.77
C GLU A 388 5.53 4.54 15.88
N THR A 389 6.27 4.93 14.85
CA THR A 389 7.74 4.93 14.85
C THR A 389 8.33 6.12 15.60
N ASP A 390 9.53 5.95 16.17
CA ASP A 390 10.23 7.00 16.92
C ASP A 390 10.70 8.15 16.03
N CYS A 391 10.94 7.87 14.74
CA CYS A 391 11.34 8.83 13.71
C CYS A 391 11.07 8.24 12.32
N GLY A 392 11.16 9.04 11.25
CA GLY A 392 10.87 8.51 9.93
C GLY A 392 11.19 9.42 8.77
N ILE A 393 10.94 8.92 7.57
CA ILE A 393 11.20 9.61 6.30
C ILE A 393 10.01 9.37 5.38
N TYR A 394 9.42 10.44 4.87
CA TYR A 394 8.40 10.36 3.83
C TYR A 394 9.02 10.29 2.44
N THR A 395 8.44 9.47 1.57
CA THR A 395 8.92 9.30 0.18
C THR A 395 8.48 10.43 -0.75
N HIS A 396 7.39 11.13 -0.43
CA HIS A 396 6.80 12.19 -1.27
C HIS A 396 6.54 11.74 -2.72
N ALA A 397 6.09 10.50 -2.91
CA ALA A 397 5.76 9.97 -4.23
C ALA A 397 4.36 10.38 -4.72
N GLY A 398 3.60 11.14 -3.91
CA GLY A 398 2.19 11.41 -4.18
C GLY A 398 1.31 10.16 -4.07
N PRO A 399 0.00 10.28 -4.34
CA PRO A 399 -0.92 9.16 -4.31
C PRO A 399 -0.55 8.08 -5.35
N GLU A 400 -0.63 6.79 -4.96
CA GLU A 400 -0.45 5.65 -5.85
C GLU A 400 -1.71 4.79 -5.78
N ILE A 401 -2.46 4.74 -6.89
CA ILE A 401 -3.80 4.16 -7.00
C ILE A 401 -3.77 2.75 -7.59
N GLY A 402 -2.95 2.52 -8.62
CA GLY A 402 -2.77 1.20 -9.23
C GLY A 402 -2.40 0.16 -8.17
N VAL A 403 -3.07 -1.00 -8.15
CA VAL A 403 -2.85 -2.02 -7.11
C VAL A 403 -1.40 -2.49 -7.11
N ALA A 404 -0.83 -2.77 -8.30
CA ALA A 404 0.59 -3.10 -8.43
C ALA A 404 1.45 -1.86 -8.24
N SER A 405 2.30 -1.85 -7.22
CA SER A 405 3.15 -0.70 -6.87
C SER A 405 4.26 -0.45 -7.90
N THR A 406 4.48 0.80 -8.27
CA THR A 406 5.50 1.25 -9.25
C THR A 406 6.34 2.41 -8.71
N LYS A 407 5.80 3.63 -8.69
CA LYS A 407 6.50 4.84 -8.23
C LYS A 407 6.83 4.81 -6.74
N ALA A 408 6.00 4.18 -5.92
CA ALA A 408 6.29 4.03 -4.50
C ALA A 408 7.52 3.15 -4.27
N PHE A 409 7.73 2.08 -5.06
CA PHE A 409 8.92 1.25 -4.99
C PHE A 409 10.19 2.05 -5.28
N THR A 410 10.24 2.76 -6.42
CA THR A 410 11.43 3.52 -6.81
C THR A 410 11.71 4.67 -5.85
N SER A 411 10.67 5.29 -5.30
CA SER A 411 10.81 6.31 -4.24
C SER A 411 11.31 5.72 -2.91
N GLN A 412 10.87 4.52 -2.51
CA GLN A 412 11.43 3.81 -1.35
C GLN A 412 12.91 3.49 -1.55
N VAL A 413 13.29 3.02 -2.74
CA VAL A 413 14.69 2.78 -3.10
C VAL A 413 15.50 4.07 -3.06
N ALA A 414 14.95 5.20 -3.55
CA ALA A 414 15.60 6.51 -3.46
C ALA A 414 15.83 6.94 -1.99
N VAL A 415 14.88 6.73 -1.08
CA VAL A 415 15.09 6.96 0.36
C VAL A 415 16.22 6.06 0.91
N LEU A 416 16.27 4.80 0.51
CA LEU A 416 17.32 3.87 0.95
C LEU A 416 18.70 4.27 0.40
N PHE A 417 18.78 4.84 -0.80
CA PHE A 417 20.00 5.47 -1.32
C PHE A 417 20.44 6.64 -0.45
N LEU A 418 19.52 7.55 -0.12
CA LEU A 418 19.81 8.68 0.77
C LEU A 418 20.25 8.21 2.17
N LEU A 419 19.60 7.20 2.73
CA LEU A 419 20.01 6.59 4.01
C LEU A 419 21.41 6.01 3.95
N SER A 420 21.72 5.24 2.89
CA SER A 420 23.04 4.62 2.73
C SER A 420 24.14 5.67 2.59
N LEU A 421 23.87 6.77 1.88
CA LEU A 421 24.78 7.89 1.73
C LEU A 421 24.97 8.63 3.06
N CYS A 422 23.88 8.94 3.76
CA CYS A 422 23.91 9.59 5.08
C CYS A 422 24.68 8.77 6.12
N PHE A 423 24.36 7.49 6.25
CA PHE A 423 25.02 6.59 7.21
C PHE A 423 26.48 6.34 6.81
N GLY A 424 26.74 6.10 5.52
CA GLY A 424 28.09 5.87 5.00
C GLY A 424 29.02 7.04 5.27
N ARG A 425 28.60 8.28 4.98
CA ARG A 425 29.41 9.47 5.26
C ARG A 425 29.68 9.62 6.75
N LYS A 426 28.76 9.29 7.60
CA LYS A 426 28.95 9.27 9.06
C LYS A 426 29.87 8.14 9.54
N SER A 427 29.92 7.03 8.82
CA SER A 427 30.78 5.88 9.10
C SER A 427 32.16 5.94 8.39
N GLY A 428 32.48 7.07 7.74
CA GLY A 428 33.79 7.27 7.13
C GLY A 428 33.89 6.99 5.62
N LEU A 429 32.77 6.85 4.91
CA LEU A 429 32.76 6.77 3.45
C LEU A 429 33.51 7.98 2.85
N PRO A 430 34.50 7.80 1.95
CA PRO A 430 35.20 8.92 1.34
C PRO A 430 34.28 9.87 0.58
N SER A 431 34.48 11.18 0.72
CA SER A 431 33.66 12.21 0.06
C SER A 431 33.60 11.99 -1.45
N ALA A 432 34.71 11.68 -2.11
CA ALA A 432 34.73 11.43 -3.55
C ALA A 432 33.82 10.26 -4.00
N VAL A 433 33.66 9.22 -3.17
CA VAL A 433 32.73 8.12 -3.46
C VAL A 433 31.28 8.60 -3.32
N GLY A 434 30.99 9.32 -2.23
CA GLY A 434 29.68 9.90 -2.00
C GLY A 434 29.27 10.90 -3.08
N GLN A 435 30.18 11.78 -3.52
CA GLN A 435 29.94 12.75 -4.59
C GLN A 435 29.54 12.08 -5.92
N LYS A 436 30.28 11.05 -6.34
CA LYS A 436 29.97 10.29 -7.56
C LYS A 436 28.59 9.67 -7.50
N PHE A 437 28.23 9.10 -6.35
CA PHE A 437 26.92 8.50 -6.14
C PHE A 437 25.82 9.57 -6.10
N ALA A 438 26.01 10.68 -5.38
CA ALA A 438 25.08 11.79 -5.31
C ALA A 438 24.80 12.40 -6.70
N GLN A 439 25.85 12.61 -7.51
CA GLN A 439 25.70 13.10 -8.89
C GLN A 439 24.89 12.14 -9.77
N ALA A 440 25.14 10.81 -9.64
CA ALA A 440 24.37 9.82 -10.38
C ALA A 440 22.88 9.82 -9.97
N LEU A 441 22.59 9.99 -8.68
CA LEU A 441 21.21 10.09 -8.19
C LEU A 441 20.48 11.30 -8.79
N MET A 442 21.13 12.43 -8.94
CA MET A 442 20.52 13.64 -9.51
C MET A 442 20.14 13.47 -10.98
N SER A 443 20.76 12.56 -11.72
CA SER A 443 20.47 12.31 -13.14
C SER A 443 19.36 11.28 -13.39
N ILE A 444 18.83 10.62 -12.35
CA ILE A 444 17.88 9.50 -12.51
C ILE A 444 16.62 9.93 -13.27
N GLY A 445 16.03 11.09 -12.95
CA GLY A 445 14.79 11.55 -13.59
C GLY A 445 14.93 11.63 -15.11
N SER A 446 15.97 12.28 -15.64
CA SER A 446 16.22 12.38 -17.09
C SER A 446 16.53 11.01 -17.73
N GLN A 447 17.16 10.11 -16.99
CA GLN A 447 17.43 8.75 -17.45
C GLN A 447 16.14 7.92 -17.54
N VAL A 448 15.23 8.06 -16.55
CA VAL A 448 13.89 7.45 -16.60
C VAL A 448 13.10 8.00 -17.78
N GLU A 449 13.10 9.32 -18.01
CA GLU A 449 12.45 9.93 -19.17
C GLU A 449 12.96 9.34 -20.50
N THR A 450 14.27 9.09 -20.60
CA THR A 450 14.87 8.43 -21.76
C THR A 450 14.31 7.03 -21.99
N ILE A 451 14.08 6.24 -20.94
CA ILE A 451 13.47 4.91 -21.05
C ILE A 451 12.02 5.03 -21.52
N LEU A 452 11.25 5.95 -20.93
CA LEU A 452 9.84 6.14 -21.23
C LEU A 452 9.57 6.61 -22.66
N THR A 453 10.54 7.29 -23.27
CA THR A 453 10.46 7.74 -24.67
C THR A 453 10.94 6.69 -25.69
N ASN A 454 11.63 5.61 -25.24
CA ASN A 454 12.22 4.58 -26.11
C ASN A 454 11.71 3.18 -25.73
N THR A 455 10.40 2.97 -25.85
CA THR A 455 9.74 1.74 -25.38
C THR A 455 9.61 0.64 -26.44
N ASP A 456 10.01 0.87 -27.70
CA ASP A 456 9.78 -0.06 -28.83
C ASP A 456 10.36 -1.45 -28.58
N ALA A 457 11.60 -1.55 -28.06
CA ALA A 457 12.22 -2.81 -27.75
C ALA A 457 11.44 -3.58 -26.65
N ILE A 458 10.93 -2.89 -25.65
CA ILE A 458 10.12 -3.48 -24.57
C ILE A 458 8.79 -4.01 -25.14
N LEU A 459 8.15 -3.24 -26.00
CA LEU A 459 6.91 -3.63 -26.67
C LEU A 459 7.11 -4.83 -27.60
N GLU A 460 8.24 -4.89 -28.32
CA GLU A 460 8.61 -6.03 -29.16
C GLU A 460 8.75 -7.32 -28.31
N VAL A 461 9.48 -7.24 -27.20
CA VAL A 461 9.60 -8.34 -26.24
C VAL A 461 8.23 -8.79 -25.76
N ALA A 462 7.36 -7.86 -25.34
CA ALA A 462 6.03 -8.19 -24.86
C ALA A 462 5.19 -8.90 -25.94
N LYS A 463 5.20 -8.42 -27.20
CA LYS A 463 4.50 -9.07 -28.32
C LYS A 463 5.01 -10.48 -28.59
N SER A 464 6.32 -10.67 -28.52
CA SER A 464 6.96 -11.97 -28.82
C SER A 464 6.72 -13.02 -27.74
N THR A 465 6.55 -12.58 -26.49
CA THR A 465 6.45 -13.46 -25.31
C THR A 465 5.05 -13.51 -24.69
N VAL A 466 4.05 -12.83 -25.26
CA VAL A 466 2.67 -12.73 -24.72
C VAL A 466 2.01 -14.10 -24.47
N LYS A 467 2.41 -15.14 -25.19
CA LYS A 467 1.86 -16.50 -25.05
C LYS A 467 2.60 -17.38 -24.03
N ALA A 468 3.67 -16.87 -23.44
CA ALA A 468 4.41 -17.62 -22.42
C ALA A 468 3.59 -17.71 -21.12
N ASP A 469 3.58 -18.88 -20.50
CA ASP A 469 2.88 -19.12 -19.23
C ASP A 469 3.81 -18.93 -18.03
N ASN A 470 5.12 -18.96 -18.25
CA ASN A 470 6.12 -18.86 -17.20
C ASN A 470 7.26 -17.92 -17.62
N PHE A 471 7.88 -17.25 -16.65
CA PHE A 471 9.08 -16.43 -16.82
C PHE A 471 10.06 -16.66 -15.67
N LEU A 472 11.35 -16.63 -15.99
CA LEU A 472 12.40 -16.51 -14.99
C LEU A 472 13.06 -15.12 -15.07
N TYR A 473 13.41 -14.57 -13.91
CA TYR A 473 14.14 -13.32 -13.78
C TYR A 473 15.44 -13.58 -13.03
N LEU A 474 16.56 -13.20 -13.61
CA LEU A 474 17.89 -13.45 -13.05
C LEU A 474 18.64 -12.15 -12.77
N GLY A 475 19.11 -11.99 -11.54
CA GLY A 475 19.93 -10.84 -11.12
C GLY A 475 21.05 -11.24 -10.18
N ARG A 476 22.08 -10.40 -10.07
CA ARG A 476 23.18 -10.57 -9.09
C ARG A 476 23.31 -9.33 -8.20
N GLY A 477 23.70 -9.54 -6.93
CA GLY A 477 23.90 -8.44 -5.99
C GLY A 477 22.66 -7.55 -5.90
N LEU A 478 22.81 -6.23 -6.09
CA LEU A 478 21.72 -5.26 -6.11
C LEU A 478 20.64 -5.53 -7.16
N ASN A 479 20.95 -6.29 -8.21
CA ASN A 479 19.99 -6.61 -9.27
C ASN A 479 19.12 -7.85 -8.94
N TYR A 480 19.45 -8.62 -7.90
CA TYR A 480 18.59 -9.72 -7.48
C TYR A 480 17.23 -9.23 -6.94
N PRO A 481 17.17 -8.24 -6.03
CA PRO A 481 15.89 -7.65 -5.64
C PRO A 481 15.07 -7.08 -6.81
N VAL A 482 15.72 -6.54 -7.84
CA VAL A 482 15.04 -6.08 -9.07
C VAL A 482 14.46 -7.24 -9.87
N ALA A 483 15.17 -8.36 -9.95
CA ALA A 483 14.64 -9.58 -10.57
C ALA A 483 13.39 -10.10 -9.84
N LEU A 484 13.40 -10.07 -8.50
CA LEU A 484 12.21 -10.39 -7.69
C LEU A 484 11.05 -9.43 -7.96
N GLU A 485 11.33 -8.12 -8.01
CA GLU A 485 10.31 -7.10 -8.26
C GLU A 485 9.71 -7.20 -9.66
N GLY A 486 10.54 -7.39 -10.70
CA GLY A 486 10.05 -7.61 -12.07
C GLY A 486 9.16 -8.85 -12.19
N ALA A 487 9.56 -9.95 -11.55
CA ALA A 487 8.75 -11.17 -11.48
C ALA A 487 7.43 -10.94 -10.73
N LEU A 488 7.46 -10.17 -9.63
CA LEU A 488 6.26 -9.81 -8.88
C LEU A 488 5.31 -8.98 -9.75
N LYS A 489 5.78 -7.91 -10.40
CA LYS A 489 4.94 -7.08 -11.27
C LYS A 489 4.29 -7.89 -12.39
N LEU A 490 5.05 -8.78 -13.04
CA LEU A 490 4.51 -9.61 -14.10
C LEU A 490 3.38 -10.52 -13.61
N LYS A 491 3.59 -11.25 -12.50
CA LYS A 491 2.56 -12.16 -11.98
C LYS A 491 1.31 -11.45 -11.47
N GLU A 492 1.46 -10.27 -10.87
CA GLU A 492 0.34 -9.50 -10.29
C GLU A 492 -0.67 -9.09 -11.36
N ILE A 493 -0.20 -8.55 -12.50
CA ILE A 493 -1.08 -7.89 -13.47
C ILE A 493 -1.36 -8.72 -14.73
N SER A 494 -0.52 -9.71 -15.06
CA SER A 494 -0.68 -10.56 -16.25
C SER A 494 -1.10 -12.00 -15.95
N TYR A 495 -1.01 -12.40 -14.69
CA TYR A 495 -1.25 -13.77 -14.19
C TYR A 495 -0.29 -14.81 -14.78
N ILE A 496 0.81 -14.38 -15.40
CA ILE A 496 1.91 -15.25 -15.82
C ILE A 496 2.68 -15.67 -14.57
N HIS A 497 2.97 -16.96 -14.42
CA HIS A 497 3.83 -17.41 -13.34
C HIS A 497 5.26 -16.90 -13.58
N ALA A 498 5.80 -16.12 -12.65
CA ALA A 498 7.13 -15.53 -12.77
C ALA A 498 7.90 -15.61 -11.45
N GLU A 499 9.18 -15.96 -11.53
CA GLU A 499 10.05 -16.09 -10.36
C GLU A 499 11.38 -15.39 -10.58
N GLY A 500 11.88 -14.75 -9.51
CA GLY A 500 13.20 -14.11 -9.49
C GLY A 500 14.21 -14.94 -8.72
N TYR A 501 15.42 -15.10 -9.27
CA TYR A 501 16.51 -15.84 -8.63
C TYR A 501 17.83 -15.06 -8.64
N PRO A 502 18.70 -15.28 -7.64
CA PRO A 502 20.10 -14.94 -7.80
C PRO A 502 20.65 -15.75 -8.98
N ALA A 503 21.25 -15.09 -9.97
CA ALA A 503 21.57 -15.74 -11.25
C ALA A 503 22.45 -17.00 -11.10
N ALA A 504 23.32 -17.08 -10.10
CA ALA A 504 24.12 -18.26 -9.83
C ALA A 504 23.29 -19.44 -9.28
N GLU A 505 22.24 -19.15 -8.48
CA GLU A 505 21.39 -20.16 -7.85
C GLU A 505 20.49 -20.87 -8.87
N MET A 506 20.35 -20.32 -10.08
CA MET A 506 19.66 -20.99 -11.17
C MET A 506 20.18 -22.43 -11.37
N LYS A 507 21.49 -22.66 -11.19
CA LYS A 507 22.14 -23.97 -11.34
C LYS A 507 21.69 -25.03 -10.33
N HIS A 508 21.13 -24.60 -9.20
CA HIS A 508 20.77 -25.46 -8.08
C HIS A 508 19.28 -25.84 -8.08
N GLY A 509 18.66 -25.91 -9.26
CA GLY A 509 17.28 -26.36 -9.43
C GLY A 509 16.57 -25.69 -10.59
N PRO A 510 16.38 -24.35 -10.61
CA PRO A 510 15.58 -23.63 -11.60
C PRO A 510 16.02 -23.86 -13.06
N ILE A 511 17.29 -24.17 -13.31
CA ILE A 511 17.81 -24.46 -14.65
C ILE A 511 17.10 -25.66 -15.32
N ALA A 512 16.49 -26.55 -14.54
CA ALA A 512 15.73 -27.69 -15.05
C ALA A 512 14.43 -27.27 -15.77
N LEU A 513 13.94 -26.04 -15.51
CA LEU A 513 12.73 -25.48 -16.11
C LEU A 513 12.98 -24.80 -17.46
N ILE A 514 14.26 -24.59 -17.83
CA ILE A 514 14.62 -23.82 -19.02
C ILE A 514 14.43 -24.65 -20.28
N ASP A 515 13.58 -24.19 -21.16
CA ASP A 515 13.34 -24.68 -22.51
C ASP A 515 13.05 -23.51 -23.46
N GLU A 516 12.68 -23.82 -24.71
CA GLU A 516 12.36 -22.83 -25.74
C GLU A 516 11.04 -22.06 -25.52
N LYS A 517 10.25 -22.41 -24.50
CA LYS A 517 9.00 -21.74 -24.12
C LYS A 517 9.15 -20.89 -22.87
N MET A 518 10.31 -20.94 -22.23
CA MET A 518 10.60 -20.22 -20.98
C MET A 518 11.42 -18.95 -21.28
N PRO A 519 10.80 -17.77 -21.35
CA PRO A 519 11.56 -16.51 -21.38
C PRO A 519 12.32 -16.30 -20.07
N VAL A 520 13.59 -15.92 -20.21
CA VAL A 520 14.48 -15.62 -19.09
C VAL A 520 14.97 -14.20 -19.19
N VAL A 521 14.54 -13.35 -18.26
CA VAL A 521 14.97 -11.96 -18.15
C VAL A 521 16.26 -11.91 -17.33
N CYS A 522 17.33 -11.41 -17.93
CA CYS A 522 18.64 -11.31 -17.29
C CYS A 522 19.03 -9.85 -17.10
N LEU A 523 19.34 -9.44 -15.86
CA LEU A 523 19.81 -8.10 -15.53
C LEU A 523 21.34 -8.08 -15.62
N ALA A 524 21.89 -7.44 -16.64
CA ALA A 524 23.30 -7.45 -16.99
C ALA A 524 23.90 -6.04 -17.06
N PRO A 525 24.05 -5.32 -15.91
CA PRO A 525 24.77 -4.06 -15.89
C PRO A 525 26.25 -4.29 -16.22
N HIS A 526 26.88 -3.28 -16.81
CA HIS A 526 28.32 -3.32 -17.07
C HIS A 526 29.14 -2.95 -15.82
N ASP A 527 29.12 -3.86 -14.84
CA ASP A 527 29.80 -3.74 -13.56
C ASP A 527 30.78 -4.92 -13.31
N ASN A 528 31.28 -5.03 -12.08
CA ASN A 528 32.22 -6.10 -11.68
C ASN A 528 31.60 -7.52 -11.69
N THR A 529 30.30 -7.64 -11.87
CA THR A 529 29.61 -8.94 -11.97
C THR A 529 29.27 -9.33 -13.41
N PHE A 530 29.52 -8.46 -14.38
CA PHE A 530 29.11 -8.61 -15.79
C PHE A 530 29.53 -9.97 -16.39
N ASP A 531 30.83 -10.34 -16.30
CA ASP A 531 31.32 -11.60 -16.86
C ASP A 531 30.63 -12.82 -16.26
N LYS A 532 30.22 -12.74 -14.98
CA LYS A 532 29.51 -13.83 -14.31
C LYS A 532 28.05 -13.91 -14.75
N VAL A 533 27.42 -12.75 -14.98
CA VAL A 533 26.08 -12.70 -15.55
C VAL A 533 26.10 -13.22 -16.98
N LEU A 534 27.05 -12.80 -17.81
CA LEU A 534 27.22 -13.28 -19.18
C LEU A 534 27.38 -14.81 -19.21
N SER A 535 28.16 -15.38 -18.30
CA SER A 535 28.28 -16.85 -18.20
C SER A 535 26.95 -17.52 -17.85
N ASN A 536 26.14 -16.91 -16.97
CA ASN A 536 24.81 -17.45 -16.67
C ASN A 536 23.86 -17.35 -17.88
N ILE A 537 23.93 -16.26 -18.65
CA ILE A 537 23.17 -16.11 -19.90
C ILE A 537 23.55 -17.22 -20.91
N GLN A 538 24.86 -17.50 -21.07
CA GLN A 538 25.34 -18.57 -21.95
C GLN A 538 24.80 -19.95 -21.52
N GLU A 539 24.70 -20.23 -20.21
CA GLU A 539 24.14 -21.46 -19.68
C GLU A 539 22.64 -21.62 -20.00
N VAL A 540 21.88 -20.51 -19.94
CA VAL A 540 20.47 -20.46 -20.39
C VAL A 540 20.37 -20.71 -21.89
N LYS A 541 21.21 -20.05 -22.70
CA LYS A 541 21.26 -20.19 -24.15
C LYS A 541 21.56 -21.63 -24.59
N ALA A 542 22.50 -22.29 -23.90
CA ALA A 542 22.84 -23.70 -24.17
C ALA A 542 21.65 -24.66 -23.98
N ARG A 543 20.58 -24.22 -23.28
CA ARG A 543 19.34 -24.99 -23.06
C ARG A 543 18.17 -24.47 -23.86
N LYS A 544 18.46 -23.64 -24.87
CA LYS A 544 17.46 -23.05 -25.79
C LYS A 544 16.47 -22.08 -25.12
N GLY A 545 16.74 -21.58 -23.92
CA GLY A 545 15.92 -20.55 -23.29
C GLY A 545 15.85 -19.27 -24.14
N VAL A 546 14.71 -18.61 -24.14
CA VAL A 546 14.51 -17.31 -24.79
C VAL A 546 15.07 -16.22 -23.88
N ILE A 547 16.13 -15.55 -24.30
CA ILE A 547 16.90 -14.63 -23.46
C ILE A 547 16.53 -13.19 -23.74
N ILE A 548 16.04 -12.50 -22.70
CA ILE A 548 15.77 -11.07 -22.68
C ILE A 548 16.78 -10.43 -21.75
N THR A 549 17.68 -9.62 -22.28
CA THR A 549 18.72 -8.99 -21.46
C THR A 549 18.45 -7.49 -21.29
N VAL A 550 18.39 -7.02 -20.04
CA VAL A 550 18.36 -5.59 -19.68
C VAL A 550 19.78 -5.17 -19.36
N THR A 551 20.30 -4.15 -20.08
CA THR A 551 21.69 -3.72 -19.95
C THR A 551 21.83 -2.20 -20.14
N ASP A 552 22.85 -1.62 -19.52
CA ASP A 552 23.26 -0.21 -19.73
C ASP A 552 24.36 -0.05 -20.79
N LYS A 553 24.82 -1.17 -21.36
CA LYS A 553 25.84 -1.17 -22.40
C LYS A 553 25.76 -2.44 -23.25
N ARG A 554 25.46 -2.29 -24.53
CA ARG A 554 25.56 -3.37 -25.49
C ARG A 554 27.01 -3.78 -25.71
N THR A 555 27.28 -5.06 -25.73
CA THR A 555 28.55 -5.65 -26.15
C THR A 555 28.30 -6.72 -27.19
N ALA A 556 29.27 -7.00 -28.05
CA ALA A 556 29.15 -8.02 -29.09
C ALA A 556 28.86 -9.41 -28.51
N GLU A 557 29.31 -9.67 -27.30
CA GLU A 557 29.05 -10.91 -26.56
C GLU A 557 27.58 -11.02 -26.15
N LEU A 558 26.97 -9.92 -25.63
CA LEU A 558 25.55 -9.89 -25.28
C LEU A 558 24.65 -10.02 -26.50
N GLU A 559 24.97 -9.30 -27.59
CA GLU A 559 24.23 -9.37 -28.85
C GLU A 559 24.21 -10.78 -29.44
N LYS A 560 25.28 -11.53 -29.27
CA LYS A 560 25.38 -12.92 -29.77
C LYS A 560 24.53 -13.92 -28.98
N VAL A 561 24.33 -13.68 -27.69
CA VAL A 561 23.67 -14.66 -26.80
C VAL A 561 22.24 -14.30 -26.44
N SER A 562 21.86 -13.02 -26.56
CA SER A 562 20.52 -12.54 -26.24
C SER A 562 19.59 -12.63 -27.47
N ASP A 563 18.35 -13.02 -27.27
CA ASP A 563 17.32 -12.99 -28.31
C ASP A 563 16.70 -11.58 -28.37
N TYR A 564 16.63 -10.89 -27.25
CA TYR A 564 16.15 -9.51 -27.13
C TYR A 564 17.03 -8.72 -26.19
N LEU A 565 17.24 -7.43 -26.49
CA LEU A 565 18.00 -6.48 -25.69
C LEU A 565 17.12 -5.27 -25.34
N ILE A 566 17.00 -4.97 -24.07
CA ILE A 566 16.38 -3.77 -23.53
C ILE A 566 17.48 -2.88 -23.00
N ASP A 567 17.69 -1.74 -23.64
CA ASP A 567 18.73 -0.79 -23.23
C ASP A 567 18.19 0.17 -22.18
N VAL A 568 18.99 0.42 -21.18
CA VAL A 568 18.80 1.53 -20.25
C VAL A 568 19.99 2.50 -20.35
N PRO A 569 19.79 3.79 -20.04
CA PRO A 569 20.90 4.75 -20.07
C PRO A 569 22.08 4.31 -19.23
N SER A 570 23.30 4.52 -19.70
CA SER A 570 24.52 4.25 -18.94
C SER A 570 24.56 5.12 -17.68
N THR A 571 24.81 4.50 -16.54
CA THR A 571 24.72 5.15 -15.23
C THR A 571 25.72 4.55 -14.24
N HIS A 572 25.74 5.10 -13.02
CA HIS A 572 26.49 4.49 -11.91
C HIS A 572 25.88 3.10 -11.58
N PRO A 573 26.70 2.05 -11.37
CA PRO A 573 26.19 0.68 -11.16
C PRO A 573 25.16 0.54 -10.04
N LYS A 574 25.23 1.39 -9.00
CA LYS A 574 24.24 1.38 -7.91
C LYS A 574 22.89 2.00 -8.30
N VAL A 575 22.84 2.76 -9.40
CA VAL A 575 21.61 3.41 -9.91
C VAL A 575 20.91 2.55 -10.97
N PHE A 576 21.66 1.73 -11.70
CA PHE A 576 21.11 0.79 -12.70
C PHE A 576 19.85 0.04 -12.23
N PRO A 577 19.77 -0.45 -10.97
CA PRO A 577 18.59 -1.13 -10.47
C PRO A 577 17.27 -0.35 -10.62
N ILE A 578 17.27 0.97 -10.39
CA ILE A 578 16.06 1.80 -10.59
C ILE A 578 15.68 1.82 -12.07
N LEU A 579 16.62 2.06 -12.96
CA LEU A 579 16.38 2.13 -14.41
C LEU A 579 15.87 0.79 -14.96
N ALA A 580 16.49 -0.31 -14.54
CA ALA A 580 16.04 -1.64 -14.88
C ALA A 580 14.61 -1.92 -14.36
N SER A 581 14.28 -1.48 -13.15
CA SER A 581 12.93 -1.64 -12.58
C SER A 581 11.86 -0.95 -13.43
N VAL A 582 12.10 0.28 -13.90
CA VAL A 582 11.16 0.99 -14.79
C VAL A 582 10.94 0.22 -16.10
N SER A 583 12.01 -0.31 -16.70
CA SER A 583 11.89 -1.14 -17.91
C SER A 583 11.10 -2.42 -17.68
N LEU A 584 11.26 -3.07 -16.51
CA LEU A 584 10.51 -4.27 -16.15
C LEU A 584 9.05 -3.98 -15.81
N GLN A 585 8.74 -2.82 -15.23
CA GLN A 585 7.37 -2.36 -15.01
C GLN A 585 6.64 -2.15 -16.35
N LEU A 586 7.29 -1.52 -17.34
CA LEU A 586 6.76 -1.35 -18.69
C LEU A 586 6.55 -2.70 -19.39
N LEU A 587 7.49 -3.63 -19.26
CA LEU A 587 7.36 -4.98 -19.83
C LEU A 587 6.14 -5.70 -19.25
N ALA A 588 5.98 -5.69 -17.94
CA ALA A 588 4.82 -6.29 -17.26
C ALA A 588 3.51 -5.61 -17.70
N TYR A 589 3.50 -4.28 -17.77
CA TYR A 589 2.36 -3.50 -18.24
C TYR A 589 1.94 -3.88 -19.67
N HIS A 590 2.87 -3.88 -20.63
CA HIS A 590 2.56 -4.23 -22.02
C HIS A 590 2.09 -5.67 -22.17
N LEU A 591 2.69 -6.62 -21.44
CA LEU A 591 2.22 -8.02 -21.44
C LEU A 591 0.79 -8.12 -20.91
N ALA A 592 0.45 -7.42 -19.84
CA ALA A 592 -0.89 -7.41 -19.27
C ALA A 592 -1.92 -6.78 -20.23
N VAL A 593 -1.59 -5.67 -20.89
CA VAL A 593 -2.44 -5.04 -21.91
C VAL A 593 -2.70 -6.01 -23.07
N LEU A 594 -1.65 -6.64 -23.62
CA LEU A 594 -1.77 -7.59 -24.73
C LEU A 594 -2.56 -8.86 -24.37
N ARG A 595 -2.60 -9.23 -23.10
CA ARG A 595 -3.41 -10.35 -22.57
C ARG A 595 -4.83 -9.94 -22.21
N GLY A 596 -5.19 -8.65 -22.30
CA GLY A 596 -6.51 -8.15 -21.93
C GLY A 596 -6.83 -8.24 -20.44
N CYS A 597 -5.81 -8.16 -19.58
CA CYS A 597 -5.98 -8.20 -18.13
C CYS A 597 -6.44 -6.84 -17.57
N ASP A 598 -7.11 -6.84 -16.42
CA ASP A 598 -7.36 -5.63 -15.64
C ASP A 598 -6.07 -5.24 -14.92
N ILE A 599 -5.48 -4.10 -15.28
CA ILE A 599 -4.15 -3.69 -14.84
C ILE A 599 -4.20 -2.97 -13.50
N ASP A 600 -5.15 -2.06 -13.36
CA ASP A 600 -5.27 -1.23 -12.16
C ASP A 600 -5.90 -1.98 -10.99
N GLN A 601 -6.78 -2.96 -11.29
CA GLN A 601 -7.50 -3.77 -10.31
C GLN A 601 -7.37 -5.27 -10.65
N PRO A 602 -6.17 -5.85 -10.58
CA PRO A 602 -5.98 -7.27 -10.89
C PRO A 602 -6.72 -8.14 -9.89
N ARG A 603 -7.31 -9.24 -10.38
CA ARG A 603 -8.10 -10.16 -9.56
C ARG A 603 -7.34 -10.64 -8.32
N ASN A 604 -8.04 -10.81 -7.21
CA ASN A 604 -7.52 -11.35 -5.95
C ASN A 604 -6.41 -10.50 -5.30
N LEU A 605 -6.25 -9.24 -5.67
CA LEU A 605 -5.29 -8.33 -5.08
C LEU A 605 -5.95 -7.05 -4.60
N ALA A 606 -5.45 -6.52 -3.51
CA ALA A 606 -5.81 -5.21 -2.98
C ALA A 606 -4.56 -4.36 -2.78
N LYS A 607 -4.68 -3.03 -2.92
CA LYS A 607 -3.55 -2.09 -2.84
C LYS A 607 -2.78 -2.16 -1.53
N SER A 608 -3.46 -2.40 -0.43
CA SER A 608 -2.84 -2.46 0.90
C SER A 608 -3.59 -3.45 1.79
N VAL A 609 -2.87 -4.26 2.57
CA VAL A 609 -3.42 -5.26 3.49
C VAL A 609 -3.38 -4.71 4.91
N THR A 610 -4.54 -4.30 5.45
CA THR A 610 -4.69 -3.70 6.79
C THR A 610 -5.27 -4.66 7.82
N VAL A 611 -5.58 -5.88 7.42
CA VAL A 611 -6.06 -6.97 8.27
C VAL A 611 -5.18 -8.20 8.05
N GLU A 612 -5.21 -9.10 9.01
CA GLU A 612 -4.51 -10.38 8.94
C GLU A 612 -5.46 -11.50 8.49
#